data_d71fcb376872f5bc75f65c8b040f680c
#
_entry.id   d71fcb376872f5bc75f65c8b040f680c
#
_cell.length_a   1.000
_cell.length_b   1.000
_cell.length_c   1.000
_cell.angle_alpha   90.00
_cell.angle_beta   90.00
_cell.angle_gamma   90.00
#
_symmetry.space_group_name_H-M   'P 1'
#
loop_
_entity.id
_entity.type
_entity.pdbx_description
1 polymer ?
#
loop_
_entity_poly.entity_id
_entity_poly.type
_entity_poly.pdbx_seq_one_letter_code
_entity_poly.pdbx_strand_id
1 'polypeptide(L)'
;HCIGATTLDEYRKHIEKDAALERRFQPVLVDQPSVEDTISILRGLRERYEVHHGVRIKDGALVAAAVLSNRYISDRFLPDKAIDLVDEAAAKLRTEIDSLPSELDEISRRIMQLEIEREALRKESDQASKDRLEKLEKELADLKADDSTLRAQWQTEKSG
;
A
#
# COMPACT_ATOMS: atom_id res chain seq x y z
N HIS A 1 -30.53 28.51 -13.22
CA HIS A 1 -30.76 27.16 -12.69
C HIS A 1 -29.71 26.87 -11.59
N CYS A 2 -30.17 26.29 -10.48
CA CYS A 2 -29.29 25.88 -9.38
C CYS A 2 -29.47 24.38 -9.16
N ILE A 3 -28.36 23.65 -9.07
CA ILE A 3 -28.33 22.22 -8.76
C ILE A 3 -27.45 22.07 -7.51
N GLY A 4 -27.98 21.41 -6.48
CA GLY A 4 -27.26 21.10 -5.26
C GLY A 4 -27.16 19.58 -5.05
N ALA A 5 -26.14 19.13 -4.33
CA ALA A 5 -26.01 17.77 -3.86
C ALA A 5 -25.84 17.78 -2.34
N THR A 6 -26.51 16.86 -1.66
CA THR A 6 -26.48 16.74 -0.20
C THR A 6 -26.85 15.30 0.20
N THR A 7 -26.72 14.98 1.47
CA THR A 7 -27.20 13.71 2.03
C THR A 7 -28.69 13.79 2.39
N LEU A 8 -29.35 12.64 2.51
CA LEU A 8 -30.76 12.59 2.93
C LEU A 8 -30.98 13.23 4.30
N ASP A 9 -30.05 13.03 5.23
CA ASP A 9 -30.19 13.58 6.58
C ASP A 9 -30.03 15.10 6.60
N GLU A 10 -29.09 15.64 5.83
CA GLU A 10 -28.93 17.10 5.69
C GLU A 10 -30.10 17.71 4.93
N TYR A 11 -30.59 17.04 3.87
CA TYR A 11 -31.80 17.48 3.15
C TYR A 11 -33.00 17.62 4.10
N ARG A 12 -33.29 16.59 4.89
CA ARG A 12 -34.37 16.60 5.90
C ARG A 12 -34.17 17.66 6.96
N LYS A 13 -32.92 17.89 7.36
CA LYS A 13 -32.60 18.84 8.43
C LYS A 13 -32.69 20.29 7.97
N HIS A 14 -32.30 20.60 6.74
CA HIS A 14 -32.08 21.97 6.29
C HIS A 14 -32.98 22.40 5.12
N ILE A 15 -33.40 21.52 4.24
CA ILE A 15 -34.21 21.86 3.06
C ILE A 15 -35.70 21.56 3.29
N GLU A 16 -36.02 20.36 3.72
CA GLU A 16 -37.43 19.92 3.92
C GLU A 16 -38.16 20.76 4.99
N LYS A 17 -37.43 21.32 5.96
CA LYS A 17 -38.01 22.18 6.99
C LYS A 17 -38.25 23.62 6.53
N ASP A 18 -37.65 24.03 5.44
CA ASP A 18 -37.83 25.38 4.86
C ASP A 18 -38.79 25.31 3.67
N ALA A 19 -40.05 25.69 3.90
CA ALA A 19 -41.10 25.67 2.88
C ALA A 19 -40.78 26.54 1.65
N ALA A 20 -39.85 27.50 1.74
CA ALA A 20 -39.43 28.30 0.61
C ALA A 20 -38.40 27.57 -0.25
N LEU A 21 -37.53 26.80 0.35
CA LEU A 21 -36.54 25.94 -0.36
C LEU A 21 -37.21 24.70 -0.93
N GLU A 22 -38.06 24.02 -0.15
CA GLU A 22 -38.78 22.82 -0.61
C GLU A 22 -39.56 23.07 -1.90
N ARG A 23 -40.24 24.20 -2.02
CA ARG A 23 -40.99 24.54 -3.23
C ARG A 23 -40.14 24.88 -4.45
N ARG A 24 -38.86 25.21 -4.26
CA ARG A 24 -37.92 25.64 -5.30
C ARG A 24 -37.01 24.54 -5.80
N PHE A 25 -36.83 23.49 -5.02
CA PHE A 25 -35.97 22.37 -5.35
C PHE A 25 -36.76 21.08 -5.39
N GLN A 26 -36.68 20.39 -6.50
CA GLN A 26 -37.24 19.05 -6.63
C GLN A 26 -36.15 18.04 -6.23
N PRO A 27 -36.38 17.18 -5.23
CA PRO A 27 -35.42 16.14 -4.86
C PRO A 27 -35.31 15.07 -5.95
N VAL A 28 -34.09 14.71 -6.26
CA VAL A 28 -33.73 13.58 -7.11
C VAL A 28 -32.89 12.62 -6.28
N LEU A 29 -33.46 11.47 -5.93
CA LEU A 29 -32.77 10.44 -5.17
C LEU A 29 -31.76 9.73 -6.09
N VAL A 30 -30.52 9.64 -5.63
CA VAL A 30 -29.45 8.90 -6.30
C VAL A 30 -29.10 7.70 -5.42
N ASP A 31 -29.51 6.52 -5.86
CA ASP A 31 -29.19 5.27 -5.18
C ASP A 31 -27.75 4.83 -5.44
N GLN A 32 -27.22 3.97 -4.56
CA GLN A 32 -25.91 3.37 -4.80
C GLN A 32 -25.98 2.43 -6.02
N PRO A 33 -24.88 2.34 -6.82
CA PRO A 33 -24.82 1.42 -7.94
C PRO A 33 -24.83 -0.05 -7.48
N SER A 34 -25.20 -0.94 -8.39
CA SER A 34 -25.07 -2.38 -8.18
C SER A 34 -23.61 -2.82 -8.11
N VAL A 35 -23.36 -4.08 -7.71
CA VAL A 35 -22.00 -4.66 -7.75
C VAL A 35 -21.47 -4.68 -9.18
N GLU A 36 -22.29 -5.02 -10.16
CA GLU A 36 -21.95 -5.07 -11.59
C GLU A 36 -21.61 -3.69 -12.14
N ASP A 37 -22.39 -2.68 -11.79
CA ASP A 37 -22.12 -1.29 -12.18
C ASP A 37 -20.82 -0.80 -11.52
N THR A 38 -20.60 -1.17 -10.25
CA THR A 38 -19.37 -0.83 -9.53
C THR A 38 -18.13 -1.44 -10.20
N ILE A 39 -18.20 -2.70 -10.65
CA ILE A 39 -17.10 -3.34 -11.39
C ILE A 39 -16.80 -2.55 -12.67
N SER A 40 -17.84 -2.10 -13.39
CA SER A 40 -17.68 -1.30 -14.59
C SER A 40 -17.03 0.06 -14.31
N ILE A 41 -17.39 0.71 -13.20
CA ILE A 41 -16.76 1.95 -12.72
C ILE A 41 -15.29 1.71 -12.39
N LEU A 42 -14.98 0.66 -11.62
CA LEU A 42 -13.60 0.31 -11.26
C LEU A 42 -12.72 0.02 -12.48
N ARG A 43 -13.26 -0.65 -13.51
CA ARG A 43 -12.56 -0.87 -14.79
C ARG A 43 -12.22 0.44 -15.48
N GLY A 44 -13.12 1.41 -15.45
CA GLY A 44 -12.90 2.75 -16.00
C GLY A 44 -11.82 3.55 -15.22
N LEU A 45 -11.66 3.28 -13.92
CA LEU A 45 -10.68 3.95 -13.06
C LEU A 45 -9.33 3.23 -13.01
N ARG A 46 -9.25 1.96 -13.43
CA ARG A 46 -8.09 1.08 -13.28
C ARG A 46 -6.78 1.72 -13.73
N GLU A 47 -6.74 2.25 -14.93
CA GLU A 47 -5.52 2.84 -15.51
C GLU A 47 -4.99 4.00 -14.67
N ARG A 48 -5.87 4.84 -14.12
CA ARG A 48 -5.48 5.95 -13.25
C ARG A 48 -4.82 5.46 -11.96
N TYR A 49 -5.37 4.41 -11.33
CA TYR A 49 -4.79 3.83 -10.12
C TYR A 49 -3.49 3.08 -10.40
N GLU A 50 -3.39 2.37 -11.53
CA GLU A 50 -2.15 1.73 -11.96
C GLU A 50 -1.02 2.74 -12.14
N VAL A 51 -1.30 3.86 -12.79
CA VAL A 51 -0.31 4.95 -12.98
C VAL A 51 0.02 5.64 -11.66
N HIS A 52 -0.99 5.93 -10.82
CA HIS A 52 -0.80 6.63 -9.55
C HIS A 52 0.07 5.84 -8.57
N HIS A 53 -0.20 4.56 -8.40
CA HIS A 53 0.52 3.69 -7.47
C HIS A 53 1.73 2.98 -8.09
N GLY A 54 1.87 2.98 -9.42
CA GLY A 54 2.93 2.26 -10.12
C GLY A 54 2.83 0.74 -9.95
N VAL A 55 1.62 0.21 -9.89
CA VAL A 55 1.32 -1.22 -9.75
C VAL A 55 0.36 -1.66 -10.84
N ARG A 56 0.32 -2.97 -11.14
CA ARG A 56 -0.62 -3.56 -12.08
C ARG A 56 -1.82 -4.15 -11.35
N ILE A 57 -3.04 -3.78 -11.77
CA ILE A 57 -4.29 -4.23 -11.15
C ILE A 57 -5.01 -5.22 -12.09
N LYS A 58 -5.13 -6.48 -11.67
CA LYS A 58 -5.83 -7.51 -12.43
C LYS A 58 -7.34 -7.31 -12.34
N ASP A 59 -8.08 -7.69 -13.41
CA ASP A 59 -9.54 -7.59 -13.44
C ASP A 59 -10.22 -8.35 -12.28
N GLY A 60 -9.70 -9.53 -11.94
CA GLY A 60 -10.18 -10.29 -10.80
C GLY A 60 -10.06 -9.56 -9.45
N ALA A 61 -9.09 -8.67 -9.29
CA ALA A 61 -8.96 -7.85 -8.09
C ALA A 61 -10.08 -6.78 -8.01
N LEU A 62 -10.47 -6.20 -9.14
CA LEU A 62 -11.58 -5.25 -9.21
C LEU A 62 -12.91 -5.92 -8.88
N VAL A 63 -13.14 -7.12 -9.43
CA VAL A 63 -14.32 -7.95 -9.12
C VAL A 63 -14.34 -8.29 -7.63
N ALA A 64 -13.22 -8.75 -7.08
CA ALA A 64 -13.11 -9.06 -5.66
C ALA A 64 -13.38 -7.83 -4.77
N ALA A 65 -12.83 -6.67 -5.12
CA ALA A 65 -13.04 -5.43 -4.38
C ALA A 65 -14.54 -5.04 -4.32
N ALA A 66 -15.25 -5.10 -5.44
CA ALA A 66 -16.68 -4.81 -5.49
C ALA A 66 -17.51 -5.81 -4.66
N VAL A 67 -17.26 -7.11 -4.83
CA VAL A 67 -18.00 -8.18 -4.14
C VAL A 67 -17.72 -8.18 -2.64
N LEU A 68 -16.43 -8.13 -2.24
CA LEU A 68 -16.03 -8.22 -0.84
C LEU A 68 -16.40 -6.94 -0.06
N SER A 69 -16.24 -5.76 -0.65
CA SER A 69 -16.67 -4.51 -0.01
C SER A 69 -18.18 -4.49 0.21
N ASN A 70 -18.96 -4.97 -0.77
CA ASN A 70 -20.42 -5.05 -0.62
C ASN A 70 -20.82 -6.02 0.48
N ARG A 71 -20.10 -7.13 0.64
CA ARG A 71 -20.41 -8.20 1.61
C ARG A 71 -19.98 -7.86 3.04
N TYR A 72 -18.83 -7.24 3.22
CA TYR A 72 -18.19 -7.09 4.54
C TYR A 72 -18.15 -5.66 5.08
N ILE A 73 -18.33 -4.64 4.23
CA ILE A 73 -18.35 -3.23 4.64
C ILE A 73 -19.80 -2.74 4.58
N SER A 74 -20.46 -2.65 5.73
CA SER A 74 -21.88 -2.30 5.85
C SER A 74 -22.14 -0.82 6.12
N ASP A 75 -21.17 -0.10 6.62
CA ASP A 75 -21.27 1.32 7.04
C ASP A 75 -20.95 2.33 5.93
N ARG A 76 -20.62 1.85 4.72
CA ARG A 76 -20.29 2.66 3.55
C ARG A 76 -21.02 2.13 2.31
N PHE A 77 -21.13 2.98 1.30
CA PHE A 77 -21.86 2.71 0.06
C PHE A 77 -20.94 2.42 -1.12
N LEU A 78 -21.45 1.65 -2.08
CA LEU A 78 -20.84 1.52 -3.39
C LEU A 78 -21.05 2.84 -4.19
N PRO A 79 -20.11 3.25 -5.06
CA PRO A 79 -18.87 2.54 -5.40
C PRO A 79 -17.71 2.86 -4.44
N ASP A 80 -17.83 3.84 -3.55
CA ASP A 80 -16.73 4.42 -2.77
C ASP A 80 -15.97 3.37 -1.96
N LYS A 81 -16.68 2.50 -1.22
CA LYS A 81 -16.03 1.44 -0.43
C LYS A 81 -15.22 0.44 -1.25
N ALA A 82 -15.60 0.22 -2.51
CA ALA A 82 -14.83 -0.63 -3.41
C ALA A 82 -13.62 0.10 -4.00
N ILE A 83 -13.77 1.38 -4.29
CA ILE A 83 -12.68 2.26 -4.73
C ILE A 83 -11.62 2.38 -3.65
N ASP A 84 -12.02 2.67 -2.40
CA ASP A 84 -11.11 2.77 -1.26
C ASP A 84 -10.32 1.46 -1.05
N LEU A 85 -10.99 0.31 -1.20
CA LEU A 85 -10.34 -1.00 -1.06
C LEU A 85 -9.27 -1.25 -2.12
N VAL A 86 -9.52 -0.83 -3.37
CA VAL A 86 -8.53 -0.92 -4.47
C VAL A 86 -7.36 0.03 -4.20
N ASP A 87 -7.65 1.25 -3.79
CA ASP A 87 -6.64 2.28 -3.51
C ASP A 87 -5.71 1.86 -2.37
N GLU A 88 -6.27 1.41 -1.25
CA GLU A 88 -5.50 0.94 -0.10
C GLU A 88 -4.68 -0.31 -0.41
N ALA A 89 -5.25 -1.29 -1.13
CA ALA A 89 -4.52 -2.48 -1.54
C ALA A 89 -3.36 -2.16 -2.50
N ALA A 90 -3.55 -1.24 -3.44
CA ALA A 90 -2.51 -0.80 -4.36
C ALA A 90 -1.39 -0.04 -3.63
N ALA A 91 -1.74 0.84 -2.69
CA ALA A 91 -0.78 1.57 -1.86
C ALA A 91 0.05 0.61 -0.99
N LYS A 92 -0.60 -0.39 -0.36
CA LYS A 92 0.08 -1.43 0.43
C LYS A 92 1.05 -2.23 -0.43
N LEU A 93 0.60 -2.70 -1.59
CA LEU A 93 1.45 -3.46 -2.53
C LEU A 93 2.67 -2.61 -2.96
N ARG A 94 2.47 -1.33 -3.26
CA ARG A 94 3.58 -0.43 -3.60
C ARG A 94 4.59 -0.32 -2.46
N THR A 95 4.11 -0.17 -1.23
CA THR A 95 4.98 -0.11 -0.05
C THR A 95 5.77 -1.42 0.13
N GLU A 96 5.16 -2.57 -0.09
CA GLU A 96 5.82 -3.87 -0.04
C GLU A 96 6.89 -4.02 -1.15
N ILE A 97 6.61 -3.54 -2.36
CA ILE A 97 7.58 -3.54 -3.47
C ILE A 97 8.77 -2.62 -3.18
N ASP A 98 8.56 -1.49 -2.54
CA ASP A 98 9.60 -0.51 -2.25
C ASP A 98 10.37 -0.80 -0.96
N SER A 99 9.82 -1.60 -0.05
CA SER A 99 10.50 -2.01 1.18
C SER A 99 11.52 -3.13 0.90
N LEU A 100 12.69 -3.02 1.55
CA LEU A 100 13.66 -4.10 1.56
C LEU A 100 13.07 -5.33 2.28
N PRO A 101 13.26 -6.54 1.77
CA PRO A 101 12.93 -7.76 2.53
C PRO A 101 13.58 -7.73 3.91
N SER A 102 12.87 -8.21 4.93
CA SER A 102 13.36 -8.23 6.32
C SER A 102 14.70 -8.91 6.47
N GLU A 103 14.92 -9.99 5.71
CA GLU A 103 16.18 -10.73 5.68
C GLU A 103 17.35 -9.89 5.18
N LEU A 104 17.14 -9.07 4.14
CA LEU A 104 18.15 -8.14 3.64
C LEU A 104 18.46 -7.01 4.64
N ASP A 105 17.45 -6.51 5.33
CA ASP A 105 17.63 -5.48 6.37
C ASP A 105 18.43 -6.05 7.56
N GLU A 106 18.12 -7.26 8.02
CA GLU A 106 18.87 -7.94 9.10
C GLU A 106 20.33 -8.18 8.73
N ILE A 107 20.61 -8.70 7.54
CA ILE A 107 21.98 -8.92 7.06
C ILE A 107 22.74 -7.61 6.97
N SER A 108 22.11 -6.56 6.41
CA SER A 108 22.73 -5.24 6.29
C SER A 108 23.07 -4.62 7.64
N ARG A 109 22.21 -4.77 8.64
CA ARG A 109 22.46 -4.33 10.02
C ARG A 109 23.59 -5.12 10.67
N ARG A 110 23.63 -6.43 10.45
CA ARG A 110 24.70 -7.30 10.97
C ARG A 110 26.05 -6.94 10.36
N ILE A 111 26.11 -6.71 9.05
CA ILE A 111 27.32 -6.24 8.35
C ILE A 111 27.82 -4.94 8.98
N MET A 112 26.93 -3.97 9.19
CA MET A 112 27.28 -2.68 9.80
C MET A 112 27.85 -2.86 11.20
N GLN A 113 27.25 -3.69 12.04
CA GLN A 113 27.76 -3.99 13.39
C GLN A 113 29.16 -4.59 13.35
N LEU A 114 29.37 -5.58 12.46
CA LEU A 114 30.69 -6.23 12.33
C LEU A 114 31.75 -5.27 11.74
N GLU A 115 31.39 -4.37 10.85
CA GLU A 115 32.32 -3.35 10.36
C GLU A 115 32.75 -2.37 11.45
N ILE A 116 31.86 -1.96 12.33
CA ILE A 116 32.16 -1.11 13.48
C ILE A 116 33.09 -1.87 14.43
N GLU A 117 32.79 -3.15 14.76
CA GLU A 117 33.60 -4.00 15.61
C GLU A 117 35.01 -4.20 14.99
N ARG A 118 35.09 -4.44 13.69
CA ARG A 118 36.36 -4.56 12.97
C ARG A 118 37.23 -3.33 13.13
N GLU A 119 36.69 -2.13 12.94
CA GLU A 119 37.44 -0.89 13.09
C GLU A 119 37.91 -0.65 14.52
N ALA A 120 37.16 -1.12 15.53
CA ALA A 120 37.57 -1.07 16.94
C ALA A 120 38.73 -2.04 17.18
N LEU A 121 38.60 -3.30 16.74
CA LEU A 121 39.63 -4.35 16.96
C LEU A 121 40.94 -4.06 16.20
N ARG A 122 40.90 -3.36 15.07
CA ARG A 122 42.12 -2.94 14.35
C ARG A 122 43.03 -1.98 15.13
N LYS A 123 42.48 -1.29 16.10
CA LYS A 123 43.24 -0.37 16.99
C LYS A 123 43.91 -1.07 18.14
N GLU A 124 43.54 -2.32 18.40
CA GLU A 124 44.09 -3.14 19.49
C GLU A 124 45.23 -4.03 18.96
N SER A 125 46.20 -4.32 19.79
CA SER A 125 47.43 -5.05 19.40
C SER A 125 47.60 -6.41 20.11
N ASP A 126 46.70 -6.76 21.02
CA ASP A 126 46.74 -8.01 21.76
C ASP A 126 46.35 -9.22 20.92
N GLN A 127 46.80 -10.42 21.29
CA GLN A 127 46.59 -11.64 20.52
C GLN A 127 45.11 -12.03 20.43
N ALA A 128 44.36 -11.83 21.53
CA ALA A 128 42.93 -12.15 21.54
C ALA A 128 42.13 -11.30 20.55
N SER A 129 42.44 -10.01 20.43
CA SER A 129 41.83 -9.10 19.47
C SER A 129 42.17 -9.46 18.01
N LYS A 130 43.39 -9.95 17.76
CA LYS A 130 43.80 -10.44 16.44
C LYS A 130 43.01 -11.70 16.03
N ASP A 131 42.90 -12.67 16.95
CA ASP A 131 42.13 -13.91 16.70
C ASP A 131 40.63 -13.60 16.48
N ARG A 132 40.09 -12.65 17.20
CA ARG A 132 38.72 -12.17 17.02
C ARG A 132 38.55 -11.46 15.68
N LEU A 133 39.50 -10.62 15.29
CA LEU A 133 39.50 -9.91 14.01
C LEU A 133 39.47 -10.88 12.82
N GLU A 134 40.28 -11.92 12.84
CA GLU A 134 40.31 -12.93 11.78
C GLU A 134 38.96 -13.65 11.61
N LYS A 135 38.33 -14.05 12.73
CA LYS A 135 37.02 -14.68 12.73
C LYS A 135 35.95 -13.73 12.21
N LEU A 136 36.00 -12.47 12.63
CA LEU A 136 35.05 -11.43 12.20
C LEU A 136 35.18 -11.10 10.73
N GLU A 137 36.39 -11.02 10.20
CA GLU A 137 36.63 -10.77 8.77
C GLU A 137 36.07 -11.89 7.89
N LYS A 138 36.12 -13.14 8.35
CA LYS A 138 35.55 -14.29 7.68
C LYS A 138 34.00 -14.21 7.71
N GLU A 139 33.41 -13.97 8.88
CA GLU A 139 31.96 -13.80 9.03
C GLU A 139 31.44 -12.65 8.16
N LEU A 140 32.21 -11.55 8.09
CA LEU A 140 31.84 -10.39 7.28
C LEU A 140 31.94 -10.65 5.79
N ALA A 141 32.89 -11.45 5.33
CA ALA A 141 32.98 -11.87 3.94
C ALA A 141 31.81 -12.77 3.53
N ASP A 142 31.44 -13.74 4.37
CA ASP A 142 30.30 -14.64 4.15
C ASP A 142 28.98 -13.84 4.07
N LEU A 143 28.73 -12.96 5.03
CA LEU A 143 27.53 -12.12 5.06
C LEU A 143 27.44 -11.15 3.87
N LYS A 144 28.56 -10.62 3.40
CA LYS A 144 28.58 -9.77 2.18
C LYS A 144 28.27 -10.55 0.92
N ALA A 145 28.69 -11.82 0.84
CA ALA A 145 28.32 -12.69 -0.27
C ALA A 145 26.82 -13.02 -0.25
N ASP A 146 26.25 -13.31 0.92
CA ASP A 146 24.83 -13.55 1.10
C ASP A 146 23.99 -12.29 0.75
N ASP A 147 24.41 -11.11 1.25
CA ASP A 147 23.75 -9.84 0.92
C ASP A 147 23.72 -9.59 -0.60
N SER A 148 24.84 -9.82 -1.30
CA SER A 148 24.91 -9.62 -2.75
C SER A 148 23.99 -10.58 -3.51
N THR A 149 23.89 -11.82 -3.07
CA THR A 149 23.05 -12.86 -3.67
C THR A 149 21.56 -12.53 -3.48
N LEU A 150 21.16 -12.20 -2.25
CA LEU A 150 19.78 -11.84 -1.93
C LEU A 150 19.34 -10.54 -2.61
N ARG A 151 20.22 -9.54 -2.71
CA ARG A 151 19.94 -8.31 -3.47
C ARG A 151 19.73 -8.59 -4.96
N ALA A 152 20.52 -9.46 -5.54
CA ALA A 152 20.37 -9.86 -6.95
C ALA A 152 19.03 -10.57 -7.19
N GLN A 153 18.64 -11.48 -6.30
CA GLN A 153 17.35 -12.18 -6.35
C GLN A 153 16.19 -11.20 -6.23
N TRP A 154 16.22 -10.34 -5.20
CA TRP A 154 15.19 -9.33 -4.99
C TRP A 154 15.05 -8.35 -6.17
N GLN A 155 16.17 -7.95 -6.78
CA GLN A 155 16.15 -7.06 -7.93
C GLN A 155 15.58 -7.74 -9.17
N THR A 156 15.77 -9.06 -9.31
CA THR A 156 15.17 -9.86 -10.38
C THR A 156 13.65 -9.99 -10.18
N GLU A 157 13.19 -10.24 -8.96
CA GLU A 157 11.77 -10.33 -8.62
C GLU A 157 11.05 -8.98 -8.78
N LYS A 158 11.72 -7.87 -8.47
CA LYS A 158 11.18 -6.52 -8.63
C LYS A 158 11.04 -6.09 -10.09
N SER A 159 11.88 -6.62 -10.99
CA SER A 159 11.91 -6.26 -12.41
C SER A 159 11.07 -7.16 -13.32
N GLY A 160 10.49 -8.26 -12.80
CA GLY A 160 9.60 -9.17 -13.52
C GLY A 160 8.15 -8.81 -13.35
#